data_2b8bb8e723a0989efa7ba5855839baf0
#
_entry.id   2b8bb8e723a0989efa7ba5855839baf0
#
_cell.length_a   1.000
_cell.length_b   1.000
_cell.length_c   1.000
_cell.angle_alpha   90.00
_cell.angle_beta   90.00
_cell.angle_gamma   90.00
#
_symmetry.space_group_name_H-M   'P 1'
#
loop_
_entity.id
_entity.type
_entity.pdbx_description
1 polymer ?
#
loop_
_entity_poly.entity_id
_entity_poly.type
_entity_poly.pdbx_seq_one_letter_code
_entity_poly.pdbx_strand_id
1 'polypeptide(L)'
;MIGGIVMQNNMELGYEMFCYQCEQTANGKGCTRQGVCGKTPEVANLQDLLIFQLKGISCYGKILLDQGEKLDKGVISFIENCLFTTLTNVNFDSEVHVKLLKEAQKIKDELRQQIGGVATENIYMSYRLPQEKSEMLRTAEVAGIMYDQDLDEDIRSLRQLII
;
A
#
# COMPACT_ATOMS: atom_id res chain seq x y z
N MET A 1 5.40 33.55 29.81
CA MET A 1 6.36 32.90 28.89
C MET A 1 5.65 31.69 28.31
N ILE A 2 5.17 31.85 27.33
CA ILE A 2 4.68 31.57 26.02
C ILE A 2 5.23 30.19 25.57
N GLY A 3 4.39 29.15 25.71
CA GLY A 3 4.59 27.86 25.08
C GLY A 3 4.21 27.97 23.60
N GLY A 4 5.20 28.04 22.73
CA GLY A 4 5.01 27.97 21.30
C GLY A 4 4.53 26.57 20.90
N ILE A 5 3.33 26.49 20.40
CA ILE A 5 2.84 25.32 19.66
C ILE A 5 3.66 25.27 18.38
N VAL A 6 4.61 24.36 18.33
CA VAL A 6 5.29 23.99 17.09
C VAL A 6 4.25 23.23 16.26
N MET A 7 3.60 23.94 15.35
CA MET A 7 2.97 23.30 14.21
C MET A 7 4.12 22.72 13.38
N GLN A 8 4.42 21.45 13.59
CA GLN A 8 5.29 20.72 12.68
C GLN A 8 4.56 20.62 11.34
N ASN A 9 5.00 21.46 10.42
CA ASN A 9 4.59 21.40 9.03
C ASN A 9 4.93 20.02 8.48
N ASN A 10 3.92 19.28 8.05
CA ASN A 10 4.06 18.01 7.31
C ASN A 10 4.84 18.15 5.98
N MET A 11 5.36 19.34 5.69
CA MET A 11 6.21 19.62 4.52
C MET A 11 7.69 19.26 4.73
N GLU A 12 8.13 18.93 5.95
CA GLU A 12 9.55 18.62 6.21
C GLU A 12 9.95 17.17 5.97
N LEU A 13 9.02 16.24 5.75
CA LEU A 13 9.35 14.84 5.49
C LEU A 13 9.33 14.48 3.99
N GLY A 14 9.04 15.42 3.09
CA GLY A 14 9.30 15.30 1.65
C GLY A 14 8.70 14.07 0.94
N TYR A 15 7.64 13.46 1.49
CA TYR A 15 7.00 12.33 0.82
C TYR A 15 6.26 12.84 -0.42
N GLU A 16 6.69 12.38 -1.56
CA GLU A 16 5.95 12.54 -2.80
C GLU A 16 4.77 11.57 -2.82
N MET A 17 3.71 11.92 -3.51
CA MET A 17 2.58 11.04 -3.76
C MET A 17 2.25 11.02 -5.25
N PHE A 18 1.63 9.95 -5.69
CA PHE A 18 0.94 9.91 -6.96
C PHE A 18 -0.41 9.22 -6.79
N CYS A 19 -1.50 9.86 -7.26
CA CYS A 19 -2.83 9.28 -7.24
C CYS A 19 -3.59 9.64 -8.52
N TYR A 20 -4.08 8.63 -9.21
CA TYR A 20 -4.85 8.74 -10.46
C TYR A 20 -6.16 7.95 -10.41
N GLN A 21 -6.76 7.80 -9.22
CA GLN A 21 -7.91 6.92 -9.01
C GLN A 21 -9.26 7.50 -9.47
N CYS A 22 -9.35 8.80 -9.73
CA CYS A 22 -10.63 9.41 -10.04
C CYS A 22 -10.54 10.40 -11.21
N GLU A 23 -11.67 10.70 -11.84
CA GLU A 23 -11.75 11.63 -12.94
C GLU A 23 -11.37 13.07 -12.58
N GLN A 24 -11.44 13.42 -11.28
CA GLN A 24 -11.10 14.75 -10.76
C GLN A 24 -9.60 14.92 -10.45
N THR A 25 -8.78 13.96 -10.86
CA THR A 25 -7.35 14.05 -10.63
C THR A 25 -6.75 15.33 -11.19
N ALA A 26 -5.76 15.89 -10.52
CA ALA A 26 -5.16 17.19 -10.86
C ALA A 26 -4.73 17.24 -12.33
N ASN A 27 -5.29 18.21 -13.07
CA ASN A 27 -5.02 18.43 -14.49
C ASN A 27 -5.24 17.20 -15.41
N GLY A 28 -6.00 16.20 -14.98
CA GLY A 28 -6.16 14.95 -15.71
C GLY A 28 -4.88 14.10 -15.82
N LYS A 29 -3.85 14.42 -15.01
CA LYS A 29 -2.53 13.77 -15.06
C LYS A 29 -2.14 13.03 -13.78
N GLY A 30 -2.80 13.32 -12.68
CA GLY A 30 -2.52 12.76 -11.37
C GLY A 30 -2.28 13.81 -10.29
N CYS A 31 -2.62 13.47 -9.06
CA CYS A 31 -2.35 14.27 -7.87
C CYS A 31 -0.97 13.92 -7.33
N THR A 32 -0.06 14.91 -7.25
CA THR A 32 1.34 14.70 -6.85
C THR A 32 1.74 15.40 -5.55
N ARG A 33 0.91 16.34 -5.06
CA ARG A 33 1.17 17.08 -3.80
C ARG A 33 0.11 16.80 -2.76
N GLN A 34 -1.13 16.81 -3.18
CA GLN A 34 -2.32 16.52 -2.39
C GLN A 34 -3.43 16.13 -3.36
N GLY A 35 -4.26 15.17 -2.96
CA GLY A 35 -5.46 14.81 -3.72
C GLY A 35 -6.42 16.00 -3.84
N VAL A 36 -7.02 16.20 -5.01
CA VAL A 36 -8.13 17.17 -5.18
C VAL A 36 -9.27 16.85 -4.21
N CYS A 37 -9.44 15.58 -3.85
CA CYS A 37 -10.39 15.10 -2.85
C CYS A 37 -9.96 15.35 -1.38
N GLY A 38 -8.76 15.89 -1.15
CA GLY A 38 -8.20 16.10 0.19
C GLY A 38 -7.29 14.96 0.69
N LYS A 39 -7.09 13.88 -0.08
CA LYS A 39 -6.13 12.80 0.29
C LYS A 39 -4.74 13.40 0.48
N THR A 40 -4.14 13.14 1.63
CA THR A 40 -2.77 13.58 1.94
C THR A 40 -1.74 12.64 1.33
N PRO A 41 -0.47 13.09 1.11
CA PRO A 41 0.62 12.22 0.70
C PRO A 41 0.82 11.04 1.65
N GLU A 42 0.69 11.25 2.95
CA GLU A 42 0.77 10.20 3.96
C GLU A 42 -0.24 9.09 3.71
N VAL A 43 -1.51 9.45 3.51
CA VAL A 43 -2.58 8.46 3.25
C VAL A 43 -2.36 7.76 1.91
N ALA A 44 -1.99 8.49 0.86
CA ALA A 44 -1.72 7.90 -0.46
C ALA A 44 -0.61 6.84 -0.38
N ASN A 45 0.51 7.17 0.24
CA ASN A 45 1.64 6.25 0.40
C ASN A 45 1.31 5.03 1.26
N LEU A 46 0.53 5.19 2.34
CA LEU A 46 0.08 4.05 3.14
C LEU A 46 -0.90 3.15 2.39
N GLN A 47 -1.75 3.70 1.53
CA GLN A 47 -2.64 2.93 0.66
C GLN A 47 -1.85 2.14 -0.39
N ASP A 48 -0.85 2.75 -1.04
CA ASP A 48 0.02 2.07 -1.98
C ASP A 48 0.79 0.92 -1.30
N LEU A 49 1.31 1.16 -0.10
CA LEU A 49 1.99 0.15 0.69
C LEU A 49 1.05 -0.98 1.11
N LEU A 50 -0.23 -0.66 1.41
CA LEU A 50 -1.24 -1.67 1.73
C LEU A 50 -1.49 -2.58 0.53
N ILE A 51 -1.69 -2.02 -0.66
CA ILE A 51 -1.84 -2.79 -1.91
C ILE A 51 -0.60 -3.66 -2.14
N PHE A 52 0.59 -3.13 -1.91
CA PHE A 52 1.84 -3.87 -2.02
C PHE A 52 1.88 -5.10 -1.08
N GLN A 53 1.44 -4.94 0.16
CA GLN A 53 1.32 -6.04 1.13
C GLN A 53 0.28 -7.08 0.68
N LEU A 54 -0.87 -6.63 0.15
CA LEU A 54 -1.91 -7.53 -0.35
C LEU A 54 -1.42 -8.38 -1.53
N LYS A 55 -0.58 -7.82 -2.41
CA LYS A 55 0.10 -8.59 -3.46
C LYS A 55 0.93 -9.74 -2.87
N GLY A 56 1.66 -9.48 -1.78
CA GLY A 56 2.42 -10.51 -1.07
C GLY A 56 1.53 -11.61 -0.48
N ILE A 57 0.42 -11.25 0.16
CA ILE A 57 -0.59 -12.20 0.66
C ILE A 57 -1.14 -13.04 -0.50
N SER A 58 -1.49 -12.40 -1.61
CA SER A 58 -2.04 -13.07 -2.79
C SER A 58 -1.05 -14.05 -3.43
N CYS A 59 0.25 -13.71 -3.45
CA CYS A 59 1.30 -14.63 -3.92
C CYS A 59 1.36 -15.90 -3.05
N TYR A 60 1.36 -15.77 -1.72
CA TYR A 60 1.31 -16.92 -0.81
C TYR A 60 0.01 -17.72 -0.97
N GLY A 61 -1.13 -17.03 -1.06
CA GLY A 61 -2.43 -17.65 -1.29
C GLY A 61 -2.47 -18.44 -2.59
N LYS A 62 -1.88 -17.92 -3.68
CA LYS A 62 -1.76 -18.64 -4.96
C LYS A 62 -0.98 -19.95 -4.83
N ILE A 63 0.14 -19.93 -4.08
CA ILE A 63 0.93 -21.15 -3.85
C ILE A 63 0.09 -22.20 -3.12
N LEU A 64 -0.66 -21.84 -2.08
CA LEU A 64 -1.55 -22.75 -1.37
C LEU A 64 -2.61 -23.35 -2.29
N LEU A 65 -3.25 -22.52 -3.10
CA LEU A 65 -4.25 -22.97 -4.07
C LEU A 65 -3.66 -23.93 -5.11
N ASP A 66 -2.44 -23.69 -5.59
CA ASP A 66 -1.74 -24.59 -6.52
C ASP A 66 -1.35 -25.92 -5.88
N GLN A 67 -1.20 -25.97 -4.56
CA GLN A 67 -1.01 -27.20 -3.78
C GLN A 67 -2.33 -27.93 -3.48
N GLY A 68 -3.46 -27.40 -3.93
CA GLY A 68 -4.79 -27.97 -3.69
C GLY A 68 -5.39 -27.60 -2.34
N GLU A 69 -4.72 -26.73 -1.59
CA GLU A 69 -5.22 -26.20 -0.33
C GLU A 69 -6.29 -25.10 -0.55
N LYS A 70 -7.05 -24.80 0.49
CA LYS A 70 -8.04 -23.72 0.47
C LYS A 70 -7.52 -22.51 1.24
N LEU A 71 -7.69 -21.34 0.64
CA LEU A 71 -7.43 -20.10 1.36
C LEU A 71 -8.56 -19.84 2.37
N ASP A 72 -8.20 -19.43 3.57
CA ASP A 72 -9.15 -19.10 4.62
C ASP A 72 -10.07 -17.94 4.19
N LYS A 73 -11.36 -18.03 4.49
CA LYS A 73 -12.34 -17.01 4.15
C LYS A 73 -12.06 -15.67 4.81
N GLY A 74 -11.48 -15.67 6.01
CA GLY A 74 -11.07 -14.46 6.72
C GLY A 74 -9.97 -13.72 5.96
N VAL A 75 -9.02 -14.43 5.35
CA VAL A 75 -7.99 -13.83 4.50
C VAL A 75 -8.60 -13.18 3.26
N ILE A 76 -9.57 -13.86 2.61
CA ILE A 76 -10.27 -13.31 1.45
C ILE A 76 -11.01 -12.03 1.84
N SER A 77 -11.82 -12.07 2.91
CA SER A 77 -12.57 -10.92 3.40
C SER A 77 -11.67 -9.77 3.84
N PHE A 78 -10.49 -10.07 4.39
CA PHE A 78 -9.50 -9.05 4.74
C PHE A 78 -8.99 -8.34 3.48
N ILE A 79 -8.64 -9.09 2.42
CA ILE A 79 -8.19 -8.52 1.14
C ILE A 79 -9.28 -7.61 0.56
N GLU A 80 -10.53 -8.09 0.51
CA GLU A 80 -11.68 -7.33 0.00
C GLU A 80 -11.88 -6.03 0.77
N ASN A 81 -11.86 -6.08 2.11
CA ASN A 81 -12.01 -4.90 2.97
C ASN A 81 -10.85 -3.90 2.78
N CYS A 82 -9.62 -4.38 2.67
CA CYS A 82 -8.47 -3.52 2.41
C CYS A 82 -8.57 -2.83 1.04
N LEU A 83 -8.91 -3.55 -0.01
CA LEU A 83 -9.13 -2.96 -1.34
C LEU A 83 -10.26 -1.93 -1.31
N PHE A 84 -11.38 -2.23 -0.64
CA PHE A 84 -12.47 -1.26 -0.46
C PHE A 84 -12.00 0.00 0.27
N THR A 85 -11.16 -0.15 1.30
CA THR A 85 -10.62 0.98 2.09
C THR A 85 -9.76 1.92 1.24
N THR A 86 -9.10 1.42 0.19
CA THR A 86 -8.26 2.24 -0.70
C THR A 86 -9.02 2.99 -1.79
N LEU A 87 -10.31 2.71 -1.98
CA LEU A 87 -11.12 3.40 -2.99
C LEU A 87 -11.23 4.89 -2.72
N THR A 88 -11.51 5.65 -3.79
CA THR A 88 -11.64 7.11 -3.75
C THR A 88 -12.65 7.54 -2.69
N ASN A 89 -12.26 8.44 -1.80
CA ASN A 89 -13.09 9.05 -0.74
C ASN A 89 -13.67 8.07 0.31
N VAL A 90 -13.16 6.84 0.43
CA VAL A 90 -13.67 5.89 1.40
C VAL A 90 -13.01 6.09 2.77
N ASN A 91 -11.67 6.13 2.83
CA ASN A 91 -10.97 6.27 4.09
C ASN A 91 -9.69 7.11 3.96
N PHE A 92 -9.58 8.18 4.75
CA PHE A 92 -8.41 9.05 4.81
C PHE A 92 -7.74 9.05 6.19
N ASP A 93 -8.09 8.10 7.06
CA ASP A 93 -7.46 7.94 8.38
C ASP A 93 -6.17 7.11 8.25
N SER A 94 -5.03 7.79 8.43
CA SER A 94 -3.71 7.15 8.35
C SER A 94 -3.49 6.08 9.43
N GLU A 95 -4.08 6.23 10.61
CA GLU A 95 -3.94 5.27 11.70
C GLU A 95 -4.71 3.95 11.41
N VAL A 96 -5.82 4.05 10.70
CA VAL A 96 -6.53 2.86 10.20
C VAL A 96 -5.65 2.11 9.20
N HIS A 97 -5.01 2.80 8.26
CA HIS A 97 -4.11 2.18 7.30
C HIS A 97 -2.89 1.52 7.97
N VAL A 98 -2.31 2.15 9.00
CA VAL A 98 -1.23 1.54 9.79
C VAL A 98 -1.68 0.23 10.47
N LYS A 99 -2.89 0.20 11.03
CA LYS A 99 -3.46 -1.03 11.63
C LYS A 99 -3.65 -2.13 10.58
N LEU A 100 -4.21 -1.79 9.42
CA LEU A 100 -4.40 -2.74 8.32
C LEU A 100 -3.06 -3.27 7.79
N LEU A 101 -2.04 -2.43 7.68
CA LEU A 101 -0.69 -2.84 7.28
C LEU A 101 -0.08 -3.84 8.26
N LYS A 102 -0.22 -3.62 9.57
CA LYS A 102 0.27 -4.54 10.60
C LYS A 102 -0.47 -5.88 10.54
N GLU A 103 -1.78 -5.87 10.34
CA GLU A 103 -2.57 -7.09 10.18
C GLU A 103 -2.20 -7.82 8.88
N ALA A 104 -2.00 -7.10 7.77
CA ALA A 104 -1.54 -7.66 6.50
C ALA A 104 -0.19 -8.37 6.66
N GLN A 105 0.75 -7.77 7.42
CA GLN A 105 2.04 -8.42 7.70
C GLN A 105 1.87 -9.72 8.49
N LYS A 106 0.98 -9.72 9.49
CA LYS A 106 0.70 -10.91 10.30
C LYS A 106 0.12 -12.05 9.43
N ILE A 107 -0.89 -11.75 8.63
CA ILE A 107 -1.49 -12.72 7.69
C ILE A 107 -0.42 -13.27 6.74
N LYS A 108 0.43 -12.40 6.19
CA LYS A 108 1.51 -12.79 5.29
C LYS A 108 2.50 -13.74 5.96
N ASP A 109 2.82 -13.52 7.23
CA ASP A 109 3.71 -14.39 8.01
C ASP A 109 3.07 -15.75 8.33
N GLU A 110 1.78 -15.77 8.63
CA GLU A 110 1.01 -17.02 8.84
C GLU A 110 0.97 -17.87 7.55
N LEU A 111 0.64 -17.27 6.42
CA LEU A 111 0.64 -17.96 5.13
C LEU A 111 2.03 -18.47 4.73
N ARG A 112 3.08 -17.70 5.00
CA ARG A 112 4.46 -18.13 4.78
C ARG A 112 4.81 -19.36 5.60
N GLN A 113 4.40 -19.40 6.85
CA GLN A 113 4.62 -20.59 7.72
C GLN A 113 3.85 -21.80 7.20
N GLN A 114 2.62 -21.61 6.75
CA GLN A 114 1.78 -22.68 6.21
C GLN A 114 2.40 -23.35 4.99
N ILE A 115 3.07 -22.61 4.10
CA ILE A 115 3.77 -23.19 2.94
C ILE A 115 5.18 -23.70 3.22
N GLY A 116 5.61 -23.73 4.49
CA GLY A 116 6.94 -24.24 4.88
C GLY A 116 8.09 -23.28 4.65
N GLY A 117 7.84 -21.97 4.53
CA GLY A 117 8.90 -20.96 4.53
C GLY A 117 9.72 -20.89 3.24
N VAL A 118 9.10 -20.96 2.08
CA VAL A 118 9.79 -20.89 0.78
C VAL A 118 10.63 -19.62 0.65
N ALA A 119 11.90 -19.79 0.33
CA ALA A 119 12.77 -18.69 -0.08
C ALA A 119 12.32 -18.18 -1.44
N THR A 120 12.19 -16.86 -1.60
CA THR A 120 11.68 -16.25 -2.84
C THR A 120 12.40 -14.94 -3.12
N GLU A 121 12.67 -14.69 -4.40
CA GLU A 121 13.14 -13.41 -4.91
C GLU A 121 11.97 -12.44 -5.18
N ASN A 122 10.73 -12.90 -5.03
CA ASN A 122 9.55 -12.08 -5.23
C ASN A 122 9.49 -10.97 -4.17
N ILE A 123 9.58 -9.73 -4.60
CA ILE A 123 9.65 -8.55 -3.74
C ILE A 123 8.42 -8.41 -2.83
N TYR A 124 7.22 -8.76 -3.31
CA TYR A 124 5.98 -8.67 -2.52
C TYR A 124 5.97 -9.69 -1.37
N MET A 125 6.51 -10.89 -1.61
CA MET A 125 6.59 -11.95 -0.61
C MET A 125 7.72 -11.70 0.40
N SER A 126 8.88 -11.24 -0.05
CA SER A 126 10.07 -11.03 0.77
C SER A 126 10.01 -9.77 1.62
N TYR A 127 9.27 -8.74 1.20
CA TYR A 127 9.15 -7.48 1.92
C TYR A 127 8.65 -7.68 3.36
N ARG A 128 9.25 -6.96 4.30
CA ARG A 128 8.88 -6.93 5.72
C ARG A 128 8.46 -5.52 6.11
N LEU A 129 7.28 -5.42 6.71
CA LEU A 129 6.76 -4.14 7.18
C LEU A 129 7.59 -3.61 8.36
N PRO A 130 8.12 -2.39 8.29
CA PRO A 130 8.71 -1.73 9.46
C PRO A 130 7.70 -1.55 10.60
N GLN A 131 8.19 -1.40 11.83
CA GLN A 131 7.32 -1.20 13.00
C GLN A 131 6.83 0.25 13.12
N GLU A 132 7.72 1.20 12.81
CA GLU A 132 7.46 2.62 12.95
C GLU A 132 6.81 3.20 11.69
N LYS A 133 5.77 4.02 11.88
CA LYS A 133 5.02 4.66 10.80
C LYS A 133 5.93 5.48 9.86
N SER A 134 6.91 6.20 10.43
CA SER A 134 7.87 6.98 9.64
C SER A 134 8.72 6.11 8.71
N GLU A 135 9.04 4.89 9.13
CA GLU A 135 9.76 3.93 8.30
C GLU A 135 8.85 3.26 7.26
N MET A 136 7.58 3.00 7.61
CA MET A 136 6.58 2.55 6.64
C MET A 136 6.46 3.55 5.49
N LEU A 137 6.36 4.83 5.78
CA LEU A 137 6.26 5.89 4.78
C LEU A 137 7.52 5.99 3.90
N ARG A 138 8.72 5.82 4.46
CA ARG A 138 9.95 5.77 3.66
C ARG A 138 9.99 4.58 2.71
N THR A 139 9.47 3.43 3.14
CA THR A 139 9.43 2.23 2.30
C THR A 139 8.26 2.21 1.33
N ALA A 140 7.25 3.04 1.56
CA ALA A 140 6.09 3.14 0.66
C ALA A 140 6.46 3.67 -0.73
N GLU A 141 7.56 4.40 -0.87
CA GLU A 141 8.04 4.88 -2.17
C GLU A 141 8.22 3.74 -3.18
N VAL A 142 8.75 2.59 -2.74
CA VAL A 142 8.91 1.41 -3.62
C VAL A 142 7.59 0.71 -3.97
N ALA A 143 6.52 1.02 -3.26
CA ALA A 143 5.20 0.46 -3.47
C ALA A 143 4.37 1.25 -4.51
N GLY A 144 4.73 2.51 -4.74
CA GLY A 144 4.01 3.40 -5.65
C GLY A 144 4.07 2.95 -7.11
N ILE A 145 3.04 3.27 -7.87
CA ILE A 145 2.92 2.90 -9.29
C ILE A 145 4.06 3.53 -10.12
N MET A 146 4.53 4.70 -9.69
CA MET A 146 5.54 5.49 -10.41
C MET A 146 6.98 5.14 -10.02
N TYR A 147 7.18 4.21 -9.08
CA TYR A 147 8.51 3.88 -8.55
C TYR A 147 9.47 3.39 -9.62
N ASP A 148 9.00 2.50 -10.49
CA ASP A 148 9.85 1.85 -11.49
C ASP A 148 9.78 2.62 -12.81
N GLN A 149 10.61 3.65 -12.93
CA GLN A 149 10.67 4.51 -14.11
C GLN A 149 11.37 3.84 -15.31
N ASP A 150 12.11 2.74 -15.08
CA ASP A 150 12.79 1.98 -16.13
C ASP A 150 11.83 1.01 -16.86
N LEU A 151 10.63 0.79 -16.30
CA LEU A 151 9.60 0.02 -16.98
C LEU A 151 9.08 0.74 -18.22
N ASP A 152 8.79 -0.05 -19.25
CA ASP A 152 8.08 0.39 -20.43
C ASP A 152 6.80 1.18 -20.07
N GLU A 153 6.56 2.27 -20.80
CA GLU A 153 5.43 3.18 -20.52
C GLU A 153 4.08 2.48 -20.59
N ASP A 154 3.92 1.51 -21.50
CA ASP A 154 2.70 0.73 -21.63
C ASP A 154 2.46 -0.14 -20.38
N ILE A 155 3.52 -0.72 -19.82
CA ILE A 155 3.44 -1.53 -18.60
C ILE A 155 3.06 -0.64 -17.40
N ARG A 156 3.64 0.56 -17.28
CA ARG A 156 3.28 1.52 -16.23
C ARG A 156 1.82 1.96 -16.36
N SER A 157 1.36 2.24 -17.58
CA SER A 157 -0.02 2.61 -17.87
C SER A 157 -1.00 1.48 -17.53
N LEU A 158 -0.65 0.23 -17.86
CA LEU A 158 -1.45 -0.94 -17.49
C LEU A 158 -1.54 -1.15 -15.98
N ARG A 159 -0.45 -0.90 -15.24
CA ARG A 159 -0.48 -0.94 -13.75
C ARG A 159 -1.47 0.07 -13.18
N GLN A 160 -1.60 1.26 -13.77
CA GLN A 160 -2.57 2.27 -13.34
C GLN A 160 -4.01 1.85 -13.57
N LEU A 161 -4.28 1.03 -14.60
CA LEU A 161 -5.62 0.54 -14.90
C LEU A 161 -6.07 -0.61 -14.00
N ILE A 162 -5.13 -1.34 -13.39
CA ILE A 162 -5.43 -2.53 -12.56
C ILE A 162 -5.72 -2.14 -11.12
N ILE A 163 -5.27 -0.98 -10.66
CA ILE A 163 -5.48 -0.46 -9.31
C ILE A 163 -6.63 0.56 -9.33
#